data_01d801d22f3b98467f5d36a4abd704b5
#
_entry.id   01d801d22f3b98467f5d36a4abd704b5
#
_cell.length_a   1.000
_cell.length_b   1.000
_cell.length_c   1.000
_cell.angle_alpha   90.00
_cell.angle_beta   90.00
_cell.angle_gamma   90.00
#
_symmetry.space_group_name_H-M   'P 1'
#
loop_
_entity.id
_entity.type
_entity.pdbx_description
1 polymer ?
#
loop_
_entity_poly.entity_id
_entity_poly.type
_entity_poly.pdbx_seq_one_letter_code
_entity_poly.pdbx_strand_id
1 'polypeptide(L)'
;MKVWGKWLWRGLLGLLAVLVVAFLIFRTPDTDAAEMRAKYGGPPSQFVAIGGGVTVHLRDQGPKDAPAILLLHGSNADLHTWEPWAAALTSQYRVIRFDQVGHGLTGPDPQGDYSRANYVADVLAVADTLGLDRFIIGGNSMGGKHALAFAAAHPDRVAGLVLVDASGGPMLHRKDEKPGSGGGNIGFKIAQTPGINWLVEQITPRSLIAQSLEQTVSVQAVANDAAIDRYWELLRYPGNRRATLKRFGYPYDPLTKAGIAAISAPTLILWGEEDRLIPVAAGQWLASTMPHADLVIYPGIGHLPQEEAPGATLGDLKPWLARHASATKAP
;
A
#
# COMPACT_ATOMS: atom_id res chain seq x y z
N MET A 1 41.66 -8.98 -42.03
CA MET A 1 40.38 -9.22 -41.34
C MET A 1 40.48 -9.97 -40.01
N LYS A 2 41.41 -10.92 -39.78
CA LYS A 2 41.48 -11.72 -38.52
C LYS A 2 41.97 -10.97 -37.28
N VAL A 3 42.71 -9.87 -37.38
CA VAL A 3 43.25 -9.14 -36.21
C VAL A 3 42.22 -8.25 -35.56
N TRP A 4 41.39 -7.57 -36.36
CA TRP A 4 40.30 -6.71 -35.83
C TRP A 4 39.26 -7.47 -35.03
N GLY A 5 38.94 -8.71 -35.42
CA GLY A 5 38.04 -9.56 -34.64
C GLY A 5 38.56 -9.88 -33.23
N LYS A 6 39.87 -10.10 -33.07
CA LYS A 6 40.46 -10.38 -31.74
C LYS A 6 40.41 -9.16 -30.80
N TRP A 7 40.57 -7.95 -31.32
CA TRP A 7 40.48 -6.72 -30.52
C TRP A 7 39.04 -6.41 -30.13
N LEU A 8 38.07 -6.62 -31.03
CA LEU A 8 36.65 -6.52 -30.74
C LEU A 8 36.23 -7.49 -29.63
N TRP A 9 36.63 -8.76 -29.69
CA TRP A 9 36.35 -9.76 -28.65
C TRP A 9 36.99 -9.40 -27.30
N ARG A 10 38.22 -8.88 -27.29
CA ARG A 10 38.87 -8.42 -26.04
C ARG A 10 38.14 -7.22 -25.44
N GLY A 11 37.70 -6.29 -26.26
CA GLY A 11 36.87 -5.14 -25.84
C GLY A 11 35.53 -5.58 -25.23
N LEU A 12 34.85 -6.51 -25.89
CA LEU A 12 33.59 -7.08 -25.36
C LEU A 12 33.78 -7.83 -24.04
N LEU A 13 34.83 -8.64 -23.92
CA LEU A 13 35.17 -9.33 -22.67
C LEU A 13 35.50 -8.33 -21.54
N GLY A 14 36.26 -7.29 -21.86
CA GLY A 14 36.55 -6.21 -20.90
C GLY A 14 35.30 -5.49 -20.43
N LEU A 15 34.39 -5.12 -21.37
CA LEU A 15 33.11 -4.52 -21.04
C LEU A 15 32.24 -5.46 -20.19
N LEU A 16 32.15 -6.73 -20.55
CA LEU A 16 31.41 -7.72 -19.79
C LEU A 16 31.95 -7.84 -18.37
N ALA A 17 33.28 -7.90 -18.20
CA ALA A 17 33.91 -7.94 -16.87
C ALA A 17 33.56 -6.70 -16.04
N VAL A 18 33.59 -5.50 -16.65
CA VAL A 18 33.18 -4.27 -15.96
C VAL A 18 31.72 -4.31 -15.57
N LEU A 19 30.82 -4.79 -16.43
CA LEU A 19 29.39 -4.91 -16.13
C LEU A 19 29.13 -5.92 -15.02
N VAL A 20 29.84 -7.06 -15.00
CA VAL A 20 29.73 -8.05 -13.93
C VAL A 20 30.22 -7.47 -12.60
N VAL A 21 31.35 -6.80 -12.59
CA VAL A 21 31.88 -6.13 -11.38
C VAL A 21 30.92 -5.07 -10.89
N ALA A 22 30.40 -4.23 -11.77
CA ALA A 22 29.40 -3.22 -11.43
C ALA A 22 28.12 -3.87 -10.85
N PHE A 23 27.62 -4.95 -11.47
CA PHE A 23 26.47 -5.69 -10.96
C PHE A 23 26.74 -6.25 -9.54
N LEU A 24 27.90 -6.85 -9.31
CA LEU A 24 28.25 -7.40 -7.99
C LEU A 24 28.36 -6.31 -6.92
N ILE A 25 28.85 -5.12 -7.28
CA ILE A 25 28.96 -3.97 -6.36
C ILE A 25 27.57 -3.39 -6.02
N PHE A 26 26.68 -3.26 -7.01
CA PHE A 26 25.38 -2.60 -6.85
C PHE A 26 24.25 -3.59 -6.50
N ARG A 27 24.52 -4.88 -6.52
CA ARG A 27 23.52 -5.89 -6.13
C ARG A 27 23.10 -5.70 -4.68
N THR A 28 21.78 -5.61 -4.49
CA THR A 28 21.14 -5.55 -3.17
C THR A 28 20.39 -6.87 -2.93
N PRO A 29 20.95 -7.82 -2.17
CA PRO A 29 20.27 -9.09 -1.88
C PRO A 29 18.98 -8.85 -1.08
N ASP A 30 18.11 -9.86 -1.01
CA ASP A 30 17.00 -9.87 -0.08
C ASP A 30 17.52 -9.75 1.36
N THR A 31 16.71 -9.18 2.24
CA THR A 31 17.00 -9.13 3.67
C THR A 31 16.83 -10.53 4.30
N ASP A 32 17.45 -10.75 5.44
CA ASP A 32 17.21 -11.96 6.22
C ASP A 32 15.83 -11.93 6.87
N ALA A 33 15.03 -12.98 6.66
CA ALA A 33 13.65 -13.02 7.14
C ALA A 33 13.57 -13.07 8.67
N ALA A 34 14.50 -13.72 9.35
CA ALA A 34 14.50 -13.81 10.81
C ALA A 34 14.91 -12.47 11.43
N GLU A 35 15.89 -11.79 10.84
CA GLU A 35 16.30 -10.45 11.25
C GLU A 35 15.15 -9.45 11.10
N MET A 36 14.45 -9.46 9.96
CA MET A 36 13.32 -8.57 9.72
C MET A 36 12.14 -8.86 10.66
N ARG A 37 11.86 -10.12 10.93
CA ARG A 37 10.85 -10.50 11.93
C ARG A 37 11.23 -10.05 13.34
N ALA A 38 12.49 -10.13 13.72
CA ALA A 38 12.96 -9.62 15.00
C ALA A 38 12.85 -8.10 15.09
N LYS A 39 13.15 -7.38 13.99
CA LYS A 39 13.15 -5.90 13.95
C LYS A 39 11.74 -5.32 13.90
N TYR A 40 10.84 -5.86 13.07
CA TYR A 40 9.53 -5.26 12.77
C TYR A 40 8.34 -6.10 13.26
N GLY A 41 8.54 -7.38 13.58
CA GLY A 41 7.49 -8.31 13.98
C GLY A 41 7.42 -8.58 15.49
N GLY A 42 8.08 -7.77 16.33
CA GLY A 42 7.96 -7.84 17.80
C GLY A 42 6.57 -7.45 18.30
N PRO A 43 6.23 -7.72 19.57
CA PRO A 43 4.94 -7.36 20.13
C PRO A 43 4.57 -5.90 19.85
N PRO A 44 3.31 -5.59 19.50
CA PRO A 44 2.11 -6.45 19.55
C PRO A 44 1.83 -7.24 18.25
N SER A 45 2.81 -7.43 17.38
CA SER A 45 2.67 -8.16 16.11
C SER A 45 2.32 -9.63 16.34
N GLN A 46 1.49 -10.17 15.43
CA GLN A 46 1.07 -11.56 15.38
C GLN A 46 1.24 -12.09 13.96
N PHE A 47 1.44 -13.39 13.81
CA PHE A 47 1.50 -14.09 12.54
C PHE A 47 0.36 -15.10 12.51
N VAL A 48 -0.64 -14.85 11.66
CA VAL A 48 -1.92 -15.58 11.67
C VAL A 48 -2.14 -16.26 10.31
N ALA A 49 -2.37 -17.57 10.34
CA ALA A 49 -2.72 -18.32 9.13
C ALA A 49 -4.17 -18.01 8.73
N ILE A 50 -4.38 -17.62 7.47
CA ILE A 50 -5.70 -17.27 6.92
C ILE A 50 -6.19 -18.25 5.85
N GLY A 51 -5.52 -19.38 5.69
CA GLY A 51 -5.80 -20.36 4.64
C GLY A 51 -4.95 -20.16 3.40
N GLY A 52 -5.12 -21.02 2.38
CA GLY A 52 -4.38 -20.93 1.13
C GLY A 52 -2.84 -21.01 1.23
N GLY A 53 -2.29 -21.37 2.41
CA GLY A 53 -0.86 -21.32 2.70
C GLY A 53 -0.35 -19.93 3.09
N VAL A 54 -1.24 -18.94 3.24
CA VAL A 54 -0.91 -17.57 3.62
C VAL A 54 -0.87 -17.43 5.14
N THR A 55 0.22 -16.86 5.65
CA THR A 55 0.35 -16.42 7.04
C THR A 55 0.58 -14.91 7.05
N VAL A 56 -0.39 -14.14 7.51
CA VAL A 56 -0.31 -12.68 7.53
C VAL A 56 0.37 -12.18 8.80
N HIS A 57 1.24 -11.19 8.65
CA HIS A 57 1.71 -10.36 9.74
C HIS A 57 0.67 -9.29 10.02
N LEU A 58 0.16 -9.25 11.25
CA LEU A 58 -0.87 -8.30 11.65
C LEU A 58 -0.66 -7.77 13.08
N ARG A 59 -1.34 -6.67 13.38
CA ARG A 59 -1.54 -6.14 14.73
C ARG A 59 -3.03 -5.97 14.98
N ASP A 60 -3.55 -6.58 16.04
CA ASP A 60 -4.93 -6.51 16.49
C ASP A 60 -4.94 -5.97 17.91
N GLN A 61 -5.17 -4.67 18.03
CA GLN A 61 -5.00 -3.91 19.28
C GLN A 61 -6.30 -3.24 19.70
N GLY A 62 -6.44 -3.00 21.01
CA GLY A 62 -7.62 -2.41 21.63
C GLY A 62 -8.57 -3.47 22.19
N PRO A 63 -9.68 -3.04 22.83
CA PRO A 63 -10.67 -3.95 23.42
C PRO A 63 -11.31 -4.82 22.34
N LYS A 64 -11.40 -6.13 22.59
CA LYS A 64 -11.87 -7.09 21.59
C LYS A 64 -13.37 -6.98 21.28
N ASP A 65 -14.13 -6.44 22.20
CA ASP A 65 -15.58 -6.17 22.11
C ASP A 65 -15.91 -4.75 21.61
N ALA A 66 -14.88 -3.92 21.43
CA ALA A 66 -15.05 -2.58 20.84
C ALA A 66 -15.33 -2.64 19.34
N PRO A 67 -15.94 -1.58 18.75
CA PRO A 67 -16.10 -1.47 17.33
C PRO A 67 -14.78 -1.66 16.58
N ALA A 68 -14.80 -2.54 15.57
CA ALA A 68 -13.61 -2.93 14.84
C ALA A 68 -13.33 -2.03 13.62
N ILE A 69 -12.06 -1.68 13.44
CA ILE A 69 -11.54 -0.92 12.30
C ILE A 69 -10.40 -1.74 11.68
N LEU A 70 -10.53 -2.11 10.41
CA LEU A 70 -9.53 -2.85 9.65
C LEU A 70 -8.87 -1.92 8.63
N LEU A 71 -7.55 -1.76 8.68
CA LEU A 71 -6.79 -0.79 7.90
C LEU A 71 -5.80 -1.45 6.95
N LEU A 72 -5.88 -1.07 5.66
CA LEU A 72 -5.10 -1.59 4.54
C LEU A 72 -4.08 -0.54 4.06
N HIS A 73 -2.80 -0.89 4.08
CA HIS A 73 -1.72 -0.02 3.65
C HIS A 73 -1.62 0.12 2.12
N GLY A 74 -0.89 1.12 1.65
CA GLY A 74 -0.62 1.39 0.24
C GLY A 74 0.43 0.45 -0.37
N SER A 75 0.70 0.66 -1.67
CA SER A 75 1.72 -0.08 -2.41
C SER A 75 3.11 0.16 -1.83
N ASN A 76 3.88 -0.92 -1.66
CA ASN A 76 5.24 -0.94 -1.09
C ASN A 76 5.35 -0.40 0.34
N ALA A 77 4.22 -0.08 0.99
CA ALA A 77 4.13 0.22 2.41
C ALA A 77 3.89 -1.07 3.22
N ASP A 78 3.67 -0.90 4.50
CA ASP A 78 3.41 -1.97 5.47
C ASP A 78 2.45 -1.46 6.56
N LEU A 79 2.05 -2.32 7.49
CA LEU A 79 1.08 -2.00 8.53
C LEU A 79 1.49 -0.82 9.44
N HIS A 80 2.78 -0.46 9.50
CA HIS A 80 3.26 0.63 10.36
C HIS A 80 2.84 2.02 9.85
N THR A 81 2.43 2.17 8.59
CA THR A 81 1.85 3.43 8.08
C THR A 81 0.67 3.92 8.94
N TRP A 82 0.01 3.00 9.63
CA TRP A 82 -1.14 3.26 10.49
C TRP A 82 -0.80 3.46 11.98
N GLU A 83 0.50 3.48 12.34
CA GLU A 83 0.92 3.60 13.75
C GLU A 83 0.34 4.85 14.45
N PRO A 84 0.34 6.06 13.82
CA PRO A 84 -0.22 7.25 14.47
C PRO A 84 -1.73 7.11 14.76
N TRP A 85 -2.48 6.49 13.83
CA TRP A 85 -3.91 6.26 14.03
C TRP A 85 -4.17 5.19 15.09
N ALA A 86 -3.44 4.08 15.06
CA ALA A 86 -3.60 3.02 16.04
C ALA A 86 -3.32 3.53 17.46
N ALA A 87 -2.23 4.27 17.66
CA ALA A 87 -1.89 4.85 18.96
C ALA A 87 -3.02 5.74 19.53
N ALA A 88 -3.76 6.45 18.66
CA ALA A 88 -4.82 7.36 19.06
C ALA A 88 -6.21 6.71 19.19
N LEU A 89 -6.42 5.50 18.62
CA LEU A 89 -7.74 4.86 18.52
C LEU A 89 -7.89 3.62 19.41
N THR A 90 -6.80 2.93 19.75
CA THR A 90 -6.86 1.63 20.46
C THR A 90 -7.40 1.69 21.88
N SER A 91 -7.55 2.87 22.46
CA SER A 91 -8.25 3.03 23.75
C SER A 91 -9.78 2.86 23.65
N GLN A 92 -10.36 3.03 22.45
CA GLN A 92 -11.81 3.03 22.24
C GLN A 92 -12.28 2.05 21.16
N TYR A 93 -11.37 1.67 20.23
CA TYR A 93 -11.67 0.83 19.07
C TYR A 93 -10.75 -0.38 19.03
N ARG A 94 -11.23 -1.50 18.47
CA ARG A 94 -10.39 -2.61 18.06
C ARG A 94 -9.77 -2.27 16.70
N VAL A 95 -8.48 -1.97 16.65
CA VAL A 95 -7.78 -1.56 15.44
C VAL A 95 -6.96 -2.72 14.92
N ILE A 96 -7.35 -3.22 13.75
CA ILE A 96 -6.67 -4.29 13.02
C ILE A 96 -5.96 -3.68 11.81
N ARG A 97 -4.70 -4.02 11.64
CA ARG A 97 -3.88 -3.65 10.50
C ARG A 97 -2.96 -4.80 10.14
N PHE A 98 -2.80 -5.10 8.88
CA PHE A 98 -1.97 -6.23 8.45
C PHE A 98 -1.21 -5.92 7.18
N ASP A 99 -0.08 -6.61 6.99
CA ASP A 99 0.67 -6.57 5.75
C ASP A 99 -0.04 -7.42 4.71
N GLN A 100 -0.51 -6.79 3.64
CA GLN A 100 -1.15 -7.48 2.52
C GLN A 100 -0.13 -8.36 1.80
N VAL A 101 -0.58 -9.46 1.16
CA VAL A 101 0.31 -10.35 0.40
C VAL A 101 1.21 -9.57 -0.56
N GLY A 102 2.47 -9.98 -0.65
CA GLY A 102 3.51 -9.28 -1.42
C GLY A 102 4.13 -8.09 -0.72
N HIS A 103 3.85 -7.87 0.59
CA HIS A 103 4.34 -6.74 1.37
C HIS A 103 4.77 -7.14 2.78
N GLY A 104 5.55 -6.25 3.40
CA GLY A 104 5.94 -6.34 4.79
C GLY A 104 6.50 -7.70 5.17
N LEU A 105 6.10 -8.21 6.32
CA LEU A 105 6.52 -9.54 6.82
C LEU A 105 5.55 -10.67 6.43
N THR A 106 4.43 -10.38 5.77
CA THR A 106 3.56 -11.39 5.16
C THR A 106 4.26 -12.09 4.00
N GLY A 107 5.01 -11.32 3.20
CA GLY A 107 5.72 -11.89 2.06
C GLY A 107 4.81 -12.19 0.85
N PRO A 108 5.33 -12.90 -0.17
CA PRO A 108 4.63 -13.16 -1.41
C PRO A 108 3.44 -14.11 -1.22
N ASP A 109 2.43 -13.95 -2.08
CA ASP A 109 1.36 -14.93 -2.22
C ASP A 109 1.93 -16.28 -2.71
N PRO A 110 1.61 -17.42 -2.06
CA PRO A 110 2.13 -18.74 -2.45
C PRO A 110 1.75 -19.17 -3.86
N GLN A 111 0.59 -18.75 -4.37
CA GLN A 111 0.11 -19.01 -5.72
C GLN A 111 0.58 -17.93 -6.70
N GLY A 112 1.09 -16.81 -6.18
CA GLY A 112 1.50 -15.63 -6.96
C GLY A 112 0.31 -14.91 -7.59
N ASP A 113 -0.86 -14.96 -6.96
CA ASP A 113 -2.06 -14.24 -7.39
C ASP A 113 -2.16 -12.90 -6.68
N TYR A 114 -2.08 -11.82 -7.47
CA TYR A 114 -2.20 -10.43 -7.01
C TYR A 114 -3.42 -9.75 -7.66
N SER A 115 -4.43 -10.53 -8.03
CA SER A 115 -5.70 -10.04 -8.54
C SER A 115 -6.51 -9.32 -7.46
N ARG A 116 -7.41 -8.45 -7.87
CA ARG A 116 -8.37 -7.80 -6.97
C ARG A 116 -9.19 -8.82 -6.18
N ALA A 117 -9.59 -9.91 -6.82
CA ALA A 117 -10.38 -10.97 -6.18
C ALA A 117 -9.59 -11.63 -5.03
N ASN A 118 -8.29 -11.91 -5.23
CA ASN A 118 -7.46 -12.50 -4.21
C ASN A 118 -7.29 -11.56 -3.00
N TYR A 119 -7.01 -10.27 -3.23
CA TYR A 119 -6.93 -9.31 -2.12
C TYR A 119 -8.24 -9.17 -1.33
N VAL A 120 -9.39 -9.23 -2.01
CA VAL A 120 -10.72 -9.23 -1.35
C VAL A 120 -10.90 -10.51 -0.53
N ALA A 121 -10.50 -11.66 -1.05
CA ALA A 121 -10.55 -12.94 -0.34
C ALA A 121 -9.64 -12.95 0.91
N ASP A 122 -8.43 -12.37 0.81
CA ASP A 122 -7.52 -12.24 1.95
C ASP A 122 -8.11 -11.37 3.06
N VAL A 123 -8.72 -10.23 2.70
CA VAL A 123 -9.42 -9.36 3.68
C VAL A 123 -10.55 -10.12 4.37
N LEU A 124 -11.36 -10.88 3.62
CA LEU A 124 -12.43 -11.70 4.17
C LEU A 124 -11.87 -12.76 5.13
N ALA A 125 -10.82 -13.48 4.71
CA ALA A 125 -10.18 -14.51 5.51
C ALA A 125 -9.57 -13.97 6.81
N VAL A 126 -8.95 -12.77 6.78
CA VAL A 126 -8.47 -12.08 7.99
C VAL A 126 -9.65 -11.74 8.89
N ALA A 127 -10.73 -11.16 8.35
CA ALA A 127 -11.91 -10.79 9.12
C ALA A 127 -12.55 -12.03 9.79
N ASP A 128 -12.73 -13.11 9.05
CA ASP A 128 -13.34 -14.36 9.54
C ASP A 128 -12.45 -15.01 10.62
N THR A 129 -11.14 -15.08 10.40
CA THR A 129 -10.18 -15.64 11.36
C THR A 129 -10.18 -14.87 12.70
N LEU A 130 -10.42 -13.55 12.64
CA LEU A 130 -10.46 -12.68 13.82
C LEU A 130 -11.88 -12.53 14.41
N GLY A 131 -12.88 -13.20 13.84
CA GLY A 131 -14.27 -13.14 14.28
C GLY A 131 -14.90 -11.76 14.10
N LEU A 132 -14.62 -11.08 12.99
CA LEU A 132 -15.21 -9.78 12.67
C LEU A 132 -16.44 -9.98 11.79
N ASP A 133 -17.64 -9.89 12.35
CA ASP A 133 -18.88 -10.00 11.57
C ASP A 133 -19.11 -8.76 10.70
N ARG A 134 -19.08 -7.59 11.32
CA ARG A 134 -19.25 -6.31 10.66
C ARG A 134 -18.27 -5.29 11.20
N PHE A 135 -17.58 -4.55 10.32
CA PHE A 135 -16.48 -3.65 10.72
C PHE A 135 -16.36 -2.44 9.80
N ILE A 136 -15.67 -1.42 10.27
CA ILE A 136 -15.22 -0.32 9.44
C ILE A 136 -13.95 -0.79 8.73
N ILE A 137 -13.91 -0.63 7.40
CA ILE A 137 -12.72 -0.90 6.60
C ILE A 137 -12.15 0.41 6.08
N GLY A 138 -10.83 0.56 6.15
CA GLY A 138 -10.16 1.72 5.60
C GLY A 138 -8.89 1.34 4.84
N GLY A 139 -8.43 2.23 3.95
CA GLY A 139 -7.19 1.99 3.25
C GLY A 139 -6.63 3.22 2.55
N ASN A 140 -5.29 3.24 2.47
CA ASN A 140 -4.55 4.25 1.72
C ASN A 140 -4.17 3.71 0.34
N SER A 141 -4.29 4.53 -0.71
CA SER A 141 -3.77 4.22 -2.05
C SER A 141 -4.30 2.87 -2.57
N MET A 142 -3.42 1.90 -2.81
CA MET A 142 -3.76 0.51 -3.15
C MET A 142 -4.70 -0.12 -2.11
N GLY A 143 -4.45 0.10 -0.83
CA GLY A 143 -5.33 -0.39 0.25
C GLY A 143 -6.73 0.19 0.16
N GLY A 144 -6.87 1.45 -0.26
CA GLY A 144 -8.16 2.08 -0.55
C GLY A 144 -8.90 1.40 -1.70
N LYS A 145 -8.18 1.03 -2.77
CA LYS A 145 -8.75 0.21 -3.87
C LYS A 145 -9.29 -1.12 -3.36
N HIS A 146 -8.55 -1.79 -2.47
CA HIS A 146 -8.97 -3.08 -1.92
C HIS A 146 -10.15 -2.91 -0.95
N ALA A 147 -10.18 -1.84 -0.15
CA ALA A 147 -11.30 -1.50 0.71
C ALA A 147 -12.59 -1.21 -0.09
N LEU A 148 -12.48 -0.43 -1.18
CA LEU A 148 -13.59 -0.21 -2.13
C LEU A 148 -14.10 -1.53 -2.73
N ALA A 149 -13.19 -2.38 -3.19
CA ALA A 149 -13.54 -3.66 -3.79
C ALA A 149 -14.21 -4.60 -2.78
N PHE A 150 -13.72 -4.62 -1.54
CA PHE A 150 -14.32 -5.38 -0.46
C PHE A 150 -15.73 -4.87 -0.12
N ALA A 151 -15.91 -3.55 0.00
CA ALA A 151 -17.21 -2.95 0.29
C ALA A 151 -18.25 -3.22 -0.81
N ALA A 152 -17.82 -3.28 -2.07
CA ALA A 152 -18.70 -3.63 -3.18
C ALA A 152 -19.07 -5.13 -3.20
N ALA A 153 -18.14 -6.02 -2.81
CA ALA A 153 -18.35 -7.47 -2.83
C ALA A 153 -19.08 -7.99 -1.57
N HIS A 154 -18.86 -7.35 -0.42
CA HIS A 154 -19.38 -7.76 0.90
C HIS A 154 -20.04 -6.60 1.65
N PRO A 155 -21.09 -5.97 1.10
CA PRO A 155 -21.71 -4.77 1.69
C PRO A 155 -22.29 -5.01 3.09
N ASP A 156 -22.73 -6.21 3.40
CA ASP A 156 -23.23 -6.65 4.70
C ASP A 156 -22.16 -6.68 5.80
N ARG A 157 -20.88 -6.87 5.41
CA ARG A 157 -19.74 -6.89 6.33
C ARG A 157 -19.18 -5.48 6.63
N VAL A 158 -19.59 -4.44 5.89
CA VAL A 158 -19.03 -3.10 5.99
C VAL A 158 -19.97 -2.16 6.72
N ALA A 159 -19.59 -1.73 7.93
CA ALA A 159 -20.29 -0.74 8.73
C ALA A 159 -19.99 0.71 8.29
N GLY A 160 -18.81 0.92 7.72
CA GLY A 160 -18.34 2.19 7.18
C GLY A 160 -17.05 2.02 6.40
N LEU A 161 -16.73 2.97 5.56
CA LEU A 161 -15.57 2.96 4.66
C LEU A 161 -14.71 4.22 4.88
N VAL A 162 -13.40 4.08 5.01
CA VAL A 162 -12.45 5.19 5.13
C VAL A 162 -11.42 5.12 4.01
N LEU A 163 -11.43 6.09 3.12
CA LEU A 163 -10.57 6.15 1.94
C LEU A 163 -9.54 7.27 2.10
N VAL A 164 -8.26 6.91 2.08
CA VAL A 164 -7.15 7.86 2.22
C VAL A 164 -6.35 7.84 0.92
N ASP A 165 -6.40 8.94 0.14
CA ASP A 165 -5.73 9.04 -1.16
C ASP A 165 -5.89 7.77 -2.00
N ALA A 166 -7.13 7.26 -2.05
CA ALA A 166 -7.44 5.93 -2.52
C ALA A 166 -7.38 5.79 -4.04
N SER A 167 -6.74 4.74 -4.55
CA SER A 167 -6.94 4.30 -5.93
C SER A 167 -8.25 3.49 -6.06
N GLY A 168 -8.59 3.09 -7.28
CA GLY A 168 -9.76 2.22 -7.54
C GLY A 168 -10.91 2.90 -8.29
N GLY A 169 -10.85 4.23 -8.45
CA GLY A 169 -11.65 4.98 -9.41
C GLY A 169 -11.01 5.03 -10.81
N PRO A 170 -11.53 5.84 -11.73
CA PRO A 170 -10.91 6.04 -13.04
C PRO A 170 -9.51 6.65 -12.88
N MET A 171 -8.60 6.30 -13.79
CA MET A 171 -7.30 6.99 -13.86
C MET A 171 -7.52 8.43 -14.30
N LEU A 172 -7.34 9.35 -13.36
CA LEU A 172 -7.38 10.80 -13.62
C LEU A 172 -5.95 11.33 -13.63
N HIS A 173 -5.68 12.26 -14.52
CA HIS A 173 -4.38 12.92 -14.63
C HIS A 173 -4.47 14.35 -14.08
N ARG A 174 -3.39 14.85 -13.53
CA ARG A 174 -3.28 16.27 -13.16
C ARG A 174 -3.37 17.12 -14.42
N LYS A 175 -3.96 18.30 -14.31
CA LYS A 175 -4.12 19.23 -15.45
C LYS A 175 -2.79 19.68 -16.05
N ASP A 176 -1.73 19.68 -15.24
CA ASP A 176 -0.36 20.05 -15.61
C ASP A 176 0.52 18.84 -16.01
N GLU A 177 -0.04 17.63 -15.93
CA GLU A 177 0.69 16.40 -16.22
C GLU A 177 0.71 16.10 -17.73
N LYS A 178 1.92 15.86 -18.27
CA LYS A 178 2.05 15.43 -19.67
C LYS A 178 1.51 14.01 -19.82
N PRO A 179 0.74 13.72 -20.88
CA PRO A 179 0.30 12.36 -21.16
C PRO A 179 1.48 11.37 -21.17
N GLY A 180 1.37 10.29 -20.41
CA GLY A 180 2.41 9.27 -20.28
C GLY A 180 3.49 9.53 -19.22
N SER A 181 3.40 10.61 -18.42
CA SER A 181 4.39 10.90 -17.37
C SER A 181 4.31 9.95 -16.16
N GLY A 182 3.24 9.15 -16.05
CA GLY A 182 3.11 8.07 -15.04
C GLY A 182 3.27 8.51 -13.59
N GLY A 183 2.66 9.65 -13.22
CA GLY A 183 2.59 10.10 -11.82
C GLY A 183 3.93 10.46 -11.16
N GLY A 184 4.99 10.71 -11.91
CA GLY A 184 6.23 11.32 -11.39
C GLY A 184 7.14 10.47 -10.47
N ASN A 185 6.64 9.45 -9.76
CA ASN A 185 7.44 8.67 -8.82
C ASN A 185 8.44 7.74 -9.51
N ILE A 186 9.73 7.89 -9.18
CA ILE A 186 10.84 7.18 -9.84
C ILE A 186 10.76 5.66 -9.62
N GLY A 187 10.37 5.19 -8.43
CA GLY A 187 10.26 3.78 -8.10
C GLY A 187 9.20 3.08 -8.97
N PHE A 188 8.03 3.70 -9.12
CA PHE A 188 6.95 3.17 -9.96
C PHE A 188 7.32 3.18 -11.45
N LYS A 189 7.97 4.24 -11.94
CA LYS A 189 8.44 4.32 -13.33
C LYS A 189 9.38 3.16 -13.67
N ILE A 190 10.38 2.91 -12.84
CA ILE A 190 11.34 1.82 -13.06
C ILE A 190 10.64 0.46 -13.01
N ALA A 191 9.80 0.22 -12.00
CA ALA A 191 9.09 -1.06 -11.82
C ALA A 191 8.13 -1.38 -12.98
N GLN A 192 7.57 -0.35 -13.63
CA GLN A 192 6.64 -0.51 -14.75
C GLN A 192 7.33 -0.47 -16.13
N THR A 193 8.65 -0.21 -16.22
CA THR A 193 9.36 -0.13 -17.49
C THR A 193 9.75 -1.53 -17.97
N PRO A 194 9.17 -2.04 -19.08
CA PRO A 194 9.53 -3.36 -19.62
C PRO A 194 11.02 -3.45 -19.98
N GLY A 195 11.59 -4.61 -19.77
CA GLY A 195 12.99 -4.90 -20.12
C GLY A 195 14.01 -4.52 -19.05
N ILE A 196 13.71 -3.55 -18.18
CA ILE A 196 14.60 -3.18 -17.07
C ILE A 196 14.00 -3.47 -15.69
N ASN A 197 12.70 -3.71 -15.61
CA ASN A 197 12.00 -3.97 -14.36
C ASN A 197 12.57 -5.18 -13.57
N TRP A 198 13.10 -6.22 -14.25
CA TRP A 198 13.78 -7.33 -13.59
C TRP A 198 15.03 -6.91 -12.81
N LEU A 199 15.68 -5.80 -13.18
CA LEU A 199 16.81 -5.27 -12.42
C LEU A 199 16.41 -4.82 -11.02
N VAL A 200 15.15 -4.40 -10.82
CA VAL A 200 14.62 -4.02 -9.49
C VAL A 200 14.72 -5.17 -8.51
N GLU A 201 14.58 -6.43 -8.97
CA GLU A 201 14.77 -7.61 -8.11
C GLU A 201 16.22 -7.75 -7.62
N GLN A 202 17.18 -7.25 -8.38
CA GLN A 202 18.60 -7.44 -8.12
C GLN A 202 19.28 -6.18 -7.57
N ILE A 203 18.82 -5.01 -8.02
CA ILE A 203 19.44 -3.72 -7.71
C ILE A 203 18.34 -2.76 -7.23
N THR A 204 18.25 -2.60 -5.92
CA THR A 204 17.30 -1.69 -5.26
C THR A 204 18.07 -0.85 -4.25
N PRO A 205 18.81 0.16 -4.67
CA PRO A 205 19.59 0.99 -3.76
C PRO A 205 18.66 1.77 -2.81
N ARG A 206 19.11 1.97 -1.56
CA ARG A 206 18.36 2.74 -0.55
C ARG A 206 17.99 4.14 -1.03
N SER A 207 18.89 4.78 -1.79
CA SER A 207 18.65 6.11 -2.37
C SER A 207 17.44 6.16 -3.33
N LEU A 208 17.15 5.06 -4.05
CA LEU A 208 15.95 4.98 -4.89
C LEU A 208 14.68 5.02 -4.04
N ILE A 209 14.69 4.33 -2.90
CA ILE A 209 13.55 4.32 -1.98
C ILE A 209 13.40 5.66 -1.27
N ALA A 210 14.52 6.28 -0.85
CA ALA A 210 14.53 7.62 -0.29
C ALA A 210 13.88 8.62 -1.26
N GLN A 211 14.37 8.68 -2.49
CA GLN A 211 13.82 9.57 -3.52
C GLN A 211 12.34 9.26 -3.82
N SER A 212 11.96 7.98 -3.85
CA SER A 212 10.57 7.58 -4.08
C SER A 212 9.66 8.07 -2.94
N LEU A 213 10.08 7.93 -1.68
CA LEU A 213 9.31 8.37 -0.52
C LEU A 213 9.23 9.92 -0.46
N GLU A 214 10.35 10.62 -0.67
CA GLU A 214 10.40 12.07 -0.75
C GLU A 214 9.46 12.64 -1.83
N GLN A 215 9.34 11.96 -2.97
CA GLN A 215 8.40 12.32 -4.04
C GLN A 215 6.94 12.03 -3.69
N THR A 216 6.71 11.12 -2.76
CA THR A 216 5.37 10.68 -2.35
C THR A 216 4.75 11.65 -1.33
N VAL A 217 5.57 12.23 -0.44
CA VAL A 217 5.11 13.09 0.66
C VAL A 217 5.40 14.57 0.37
N SER A 218 4.58 15.46 0.91
CA SER A 218 4.82 16.90 0.93
C SER A 218 5.50 17.33 2.24
N VAL A 219 5.14 16.69 3.37
CA VAL A 219 5.79 16.90 4.67
C VAL A 219 7.05 16.03 4.75
N GLN A 220 8.18 16.60 4.35
CA GLN A 220 9.45 15.86 4.18
C GLN A 220 9.97 15.21 5.48
N ALA A 221 9.55 15.65 6.66
CA ALA A 221 9.90 15.02 7.93
C ALA A 221 9.42 13.56 8.05
N VAL A 222 8.40 13.16 7.27
CA VAL A 222 7.93 11.77 7.19
C VAL A 222 8.95 10.86 6.48
N ALA A 223 9.66 11.38 5.48
CA ALA A 223 10.71 10.67 4.75
C ALA A 223 12.05 10.67 5.52
N ASN A 224 12.02 10.40 6.82
CA ASN A 224 13.22 10.27 7.64
C ASN A 224 13.94 8.94 7.44
N ASP A 225 15.17 8.83 7.94
CA ASP A 225 16.00 7.63 7.78
C ASP A 225 15.32 6.35 8.27
N ALA A 226 14.59 6.39 9.38
CA ALA A 226 13.90 5.22 9.92
C ALA A 226 12.76 4.76 9.02
N ALA A 227 12.00 5.69 8.43
CA ALA A 227 10.96 5.38 7.45
C ALA A 227 11.58 4.82 6.16
N ILE A 228 12.62 5.49 5.63
CA ILE A 228 13.33 5.03 4.42
C ILE A 228 13.89 3.62 4.62
N ASP A 229 14.53 3.35 5.75
CA ASP A 229 15.07 2.01 6.08
C ASP A 229 13.96 0.97 6.14
N ARG A 230 12.83 1.25 6.80
CA ARG A 230 11.69 0.34 6.88
C ARG A 230 11.15 -0.01 5.49
N TYR A 231 10.87 1.00 4.64
CA TYR A 231 10.41 0.78 3.28
C TYR A 231 11.40 -0.02 2.45
N TRP A 232 12.70 0.30 2.54
CA TRP A 232 13.75 -0.38 1.81
C TRP A 232 13.99 -1.83 2.25
N GLU A 233 14.02 -2.05 3.56
CA GLU A 233 14.24 -3.38 4.14
C GLU A 233 13.06 -4.32 3.89
N LEU A 234 11.82 -3.84 4.11
CA LEU A 234 10.61 -4.65 3.92
C LEU A 234 10.28 -4.87 2.44
N LEU A 235 10.62 -3.95 1.54
CA LEU A 235 10.54 -4.22 0.10
C LEU A 235 11.50 -5.34 -0.30
N ARG A 236 12.65 -5.46 0.37
CA ARG A 236 13.65 -6.52 0.15
C ARG A 236 13.40 -7.77 0.98
N TYR A 237 12.35 -7.82 1.80
CA TYR A 237 11.95 -9.08 2.44
C TYR A 237 11.78 -10.18 1.38
N PRO A 238 12.18 -11.43 1.65
CA PRO A 238 12.27 -12.47 0.62
C PRO A 238 11.01 -12.58 -0.25
N GLY A 239 11.19 -12.35 -1.54
CA GLY A 239 10.13 -12.44 -2.55
C GLY A 239 9.27 -11.19 -2.77
N ASN A 240 9.30 -10.16 -1.90
CA ASN A 240 8.45 -8.97 -2.02
C ASN A 240 8.74 -8.16 -3.29
N ARG A 241 10.01 -8.05 -3.73
CA ARG A 241 10.35 -7.36 -4.98
C ARG A 241 9.74 -8.04 -6.19
N ARG A 242 9.80 -9.37 -6.26
CA ARG A 242 9.14 -10.16 -7.31
C ARG A 242 7.63 -10.05 -7.27
N ALA A 243 7.04 -10.06 -6.05
CA ALA A 243 5.62 -9.81 -5.85
C ALA A 243 5.21 -8.44 -6.37
N THR A 244 5.99 -7.39 -6.08
CA THR A 244 5.78 -6.04 -6.59
C THR A 244 5.78 -5.99 -8.12
N LEU A 245 6.77 -6.62 -8.77
CA LEU A 245 6.85 -6.67 -10.24
C LEU A 245 5.66 -7.43 -10.84
N LYS A 246 5.27 -8.58 -10.26
CA LYS A 246 4.09 -9.32 -10.70
C LYS A 246 2.82 -8.48 -10.57
N ARG A 247 2.63 -7.83 -9.43
CA ARG A 247 1.45 -6.98 -9.17
C ARG A 247 1.34 -5.82 -10.17
N PHE A 248 2.44 -5.17 -10.53
CA PHE A 248 2.44 -4.13 -11.56
C PHE A 248 2.20 -4.67 -12.97
N GLY A 249 2.38 -5.98 -13.19
CA GLY A 249 2.02 -6.65 -14.44
C GLY A 249 0.53 -6.94 -14.59
N TYR A 250 -0.26 -6.84 -13.51
CA TYR A 250 -1.72 -7.00 -13.61
C TYR A 250 -2.33 -5.76 -14.28
N PRO A 251 -3.31 -5.95 -15.17
CA PRO A 251 -4.07 -4.83 -15.74
C PRO A 251 -4.69 -3.97 -14.66
N TYR A 252 -4.77 -2.67 -14.90
CA TYR A 252 -5.54 -1.79 -14.03
C TYR A 252 -7.02 -2.18 -14.13
N ASP A 253 -7.57 -2.61 -13.00
CA ASP A 253 -8.94 -3.13 -12.90
C ASP A 253 -9.71 -2.32 -11.83
N PRO A 254 -10.21 -1.10 -12.17
CA PRO A 254 -11.03 -0.31 -11.29
C PRO A 254 -12.44 -0.89 -11.19
N LEU A 255 -13.15 -0.54 -10.12
CA LEU A 255 -14.60 -0.72 -10.08
C LEU A 255 -15.27 0.18 -11.12
N THR A 256 -16.40 -0.30 -11.66
CA THR A 256 -17.23 0.55 -12.53
C THR A 256 -17.85 1.68 -11.72
N LYS A 257 -18.21 2.80 -12.39
CA LYS A 257 -18.93 3.89 -11.74
C LYS A 257 -20.20 3.42 -11.05
N ALA A 258 -20.96 2.52 -11.68
CA ALA A 258 -22.16 1.93 -11.10
C ALA A 258 -21.83 1.08 -9.85
N GLY A 259 -20.75 0.30 -9.87
CA GLY A 259 -20.30 -0.47 -8.72
C GLY A 259 -19.91 0.41 -7.53
N ILE A 260 -19.24 1.53 -7.78
CA ILE A 260 -18.89 2.50 -6.73
C ILE A 260 -20.14 3.21 -6.21
N ALA A 261 -21.06 3.62 -7.09
CA ALA A 261 -22.32 4.27 -6.70
C ALA A 261 -23.26 3.34 -5.91
N ALA A 262 -23.11 2.02 -6.05
CA ALA A 262 -23.88 1.03 -5.30
C ALA A 262 -23.39 0.81 -3.86
N ILE A 263 -22.21 1.32 -3.49
CA ILE A 263 -21.69 1.21 -2.12
C ILE A 263 -22.52 2.15 -1.23
N SER A 264 -23.35 1.56 -0.38
CA SER A 264 -24.26 2.28 0.52
C SER A 264 -23.66 2.57 1.90
N ALA A 265 -22.50 2.01 2.22
CA ALA A 265 -21.83 2.25 3.51
C ALA A 265 -21.47 3.75 3.65
N PRO A 266 -21.70 4.35 4.83
CA PRO A 266 -21.16 5.67 5.14
C PRO A 266 -19.67 5.71 4.84
N THR A 267 -19.23 6.74 4.11
CA THR A 267 -17.84 6.81 3.63
C THR A 267 -17.19 8.12 4.04
N LEU A 268 -15.99 8.06 4.59
CA LEU A 268 -15.11 9.20 4.82
C LEU A 268 -13.94 9.15 3.84
N ILE A 269 -13.78 10.20 3.05
CA ILE A 269 -12.69 10.34 2.08
C ILE A 269 -11.76 11.45 2.59
N LEU A 270 -10.51 11.09 2.85
CA LEU A 270 -9.45 11.98 3.31
C LEU A 270 -8.41 12.09 2.21
N TRP A 271 -8.03 13.32 1.81
CA TRP A 271 -7.17 13.50 0.64
C TRP A 271 -6.16 14.62 0.82
N GLY A 272 -4.89 14.35 0.49
CA GLY A 272 -3.87 15.37 0.39
C GLY A 272 -4.04 16.22 -0.89
N GLU A 273 -4.09 17.55 -0.74
CA GLU A 273 -4.22 18.45 -1.90
C GLU A 273 -3.03 18.35 -2.84
N GLU A 274 -1.84 18.09 -2.28
CA GLU A 274 -0.57 17.99 -3.02
C GLU A 274 -0.20 16.55 -3.39
N ASP A 275 -1.15 15.60 -3.34
CA ASP A 275 -0.89 14.23 -3.78
C ASP A 275 -0.40 14.21 -5.24
N ARG A 276 0.85 13.75 -5.41
CA ARG A 276 1.53 13.68 -6.72
C ARG A 276 1.33 12.33 -7.40
N LEU A 277 0.77 11.34 -6.70
CA LEU A 277 0.50 10.00 -7.24
C LEU A 277 -0.92 9.87 -7.74
N ILE A 278 -1.90 10.31 -6.95
CA ILE A 278 -3.32 10.25 -7.27
C ILE A 278 -3.91 11.65 -7.04
N PRO A 279 -4.25 12.38 -8.10
CA PRO A 279 -4.68 13.77 -7.96
C PRO A 279 -5.98 13.88 -7.14
N VAL A 280 -6.12 14.97 -6.39
CA VAL A 280 -7.31 15.28 -5.56
C VAL A 280 -8.63 15.19 -6.34
N ALA A 281 -8.59 15.38 -7.65
CA ALA A 281 -9.75 15.18 -8.54
C ALA A 281 -10.32 13.75 -8.45
N ALA A 282 -9.50 12.74 -8.10
CA ALA A 282 -9.99 11.38 -7.90
C ALA A 282 -10.83 11.27 -6.62
N GLY A 283 -10.41 11.92 -5.53
CA GLY A 283 -11.21 12.02 -4.30
C GLY A 283 -12.53 12.75 -4.52
N GLN A 284 -12.49 13.86 -5.26
CA GLN A 284 -13.69 14.62 -5.64
C GLN A 284 -14.64 13.78 -6.52
N TRP A 285 -14.07 12.99 -7.44
CA TRP A 285 -14.87 12.10 -8.28
C TRP A 285 -15.52 10.98 -7.45
N LEU A 286 -14.79 10.36 -6.51
CA LEU A 286 -15.35 9.37 -5.59
C LEU A 286 -16.48 9.97 -4.76
N ALA A 287 -16.27 11.14 -4.14
CA ALA A 287 -17.26 11.82 -3.34
C ALA A 287 -18.53 12.18 -4.14
N SER A 288 -18.37 12.57 -5.40
CA SER A 288 -19.53 12.88 -6.27
C SER A 288 -20.25 11.62 -6.78
N THR A 289 -19.62 10.44 -6.68
CA THR A 289 -20.18 9.19 -7.18
C THR A 289 -20.85 8.37 -6.08
N MET A 290 -20.30 8.41 -4.86
CA MET A 290 -20.80 7.64 -3.71
C MET A 290 -21.94 8.40 -2.99
N PRO A 291 -23.06 7.72 -2.64
CA PRO A 291 -24.24 8.41 -2.13
C PRO A 291 -24.08 8.97 -0.70
N HIS A 292 -23.17 8.42 0.10
CA HIS A 292 -22.98 8.76 1.50
C HIS A 292 -21.51 9.03 1.83
N ALA A 293 -20.86 9.89 1.04
CA ALA A 293 -19.44 10.21 1.19
C ALA A 293 -19.22 11.65 1.66
N ASP A 294 -18.47 11.77 2.75
CA ASP A 294 -17.89 13.04 3.22
C ASP A 294 -16.45 13.13 2.69
N LEU A 295 -16.07 14.25 2.09
CA LEU A 295 -14.72 14.50 1.59
C LEU A 295 -14.04 15.61 2.40
N VAL A 296 -12.84 15.34 2.87
CA VAL A 296 -11.95 16.32 3.49
C VAL A 296 -10.64 16.37 2.69
N ILE A 297 -10.23 17.59 2.32
CA ILE A 297 -8.99 17.85 1.58
C ILE A 297 -8.02 18.59 2.50
N TYR A 298 -6.77 18.14 2.58
CA TYR A 298 -5.75 18.71 3.46
C TYR A 298 -4.73 19.52 2.65
N PRO A 299 -4.74 20.85 2.75
CA PRO A 299 -3.76 21.71 2.10
C PRO A 299 -2.34 21.41 2.56
N GLY A 300 -1.39 21.41 1.64
CA GLY A 300 0.04 21.18 1.94
C GLY A 300 0.41 19.74 2.26
N ILE A 301 -0.51 18.78 2.11
CA ILE A 301 -0.33 17.35 2.41
C ILE A 301 -0.25 16.55 1.12
N GLY A 302 0.68 15.59 1.09
CA GLY A 302 0.89 14.67 -0.02
C GLY A 302 0.05 13.41 0.06
N HIS A 303 0.63 12.28 -0.37
CA HIS A 303 -0.06 10.99 -0.56
C HIS A 303 -0.28 10.16 0.71
N LEU A 304 0.32 10.57 1.84
CA LEU A 304 0.24 9.83 3.11
C LEU A 304 -0.37 10.70 4.24
N PRO A 305 -1.60 11.22 4.10
CA PRO A 305 -2.21 12.08 5.12
C PRO A 305 -2.21 11.49 6.53
N GLN A 306 -2.32 10.16 6.66
CA GLN A 306 -2.29 9.44 7.92
C GLN A 306 -0.91 9.51 8.63
N GLU A 307 0.17 9.75 7.87
CA GLU A 307 1.54 9.93 8.38
C GLU A 307 1.96 11.40 8.37
N GLU A 308 1.55 12.17 7.36
CA GLU A 308 1.95 13.57 7.17
C GLU A 308 1.20 14.53 8.11
N ALA A 309 -0.07 14.26 8.37
CA ALA A 309 -0.95 15.10 9.19
C ALA A 309 -1.84 14.27 10.12
N PRO A 310 -1.28 13.37 10.96
CA PRO A 310 -2.08 12.46 11.78
C PRO A 310 -3.03 13.18 12.73
N GLY A 311 -2.65 14.34 13.25
CA GLY A 311 -3.52 15.15 14.13
C GLY A 311 -4.75 15.67 13.39
N ALA A 312 -4.59 16.19 12.17
CA ALA A 312 -5.70 16.70 11.36
C ALA A 312 -6.61 15.54 10.91
N THR A 313 -6.04 14.48 10.35
CA THR A 313 -6.83 13.32 9.89
C THR A 313 -7.59 12.63 11.03
N LEU A 314 -7.01 12.53 12.22
CA LEU A 314 -7.72 12.02 13.41
C LEU A 314 -8.78 12.99 13.93
N GLY A 315 -8.60 14.31 13.72
CA GLY A 315 -9.58 15.33 14.06
C GLY A 315 -10.90 15.15 13.29
N ASP A 316 -10.83 14.71 12.03
CA ASP A 316 -12.00 14.41 11.20
C ASP A 316 -12.48 12.96 11.37
N LEU A 317 -11.56 12.02 11.50
CA LEU A 317 -11.88 10.59 11.62
C LEU A 317 -12.63 10.27 12.94
N LYS A 318 -12.18 10.78 14.09
CA LYS A 318 -12.80 10.45 15.38
C LYS A 318 -14.27 10.86 15.48
N PRO A 319 -14.69 12.09 15.12
CA PRO A 319 -16.11 12.43 15.11
C PRO A 319 -16.92 11.59 14.11
N TRP A 320 -16.34 11.23 12.98
CA TRP A 320 -16.99 10.37 12.00
C TRP A 320 -17.17 8.95 12.56
N LEU A 321 -16.13 8.36 13.17
CA LEU A 321 -16.20 7.07 13.84
C LEU A 321 -17.27 7.07 14.95
N ALA A 322 -17.36 8.11 15.77
CA ALA A 322 -18.35 8.21 16.83
C ALA A 322 -19.80 8.14 16.31
N ARG A 323 -20.05 8.62 15.09
CA ARG A 323 -21.38 8.56 14.45
C ARG A 323 -21.68 7.18 13.83
N HIS A 324 -20.67 6.47 13.33
CA HIS A 324 -20.88 5.29 12.47
C HIS A 324 -20.39 3.96 13.07
N ALA A 325 -19.50 3.99 14.06
CA ALA A 325 -18.91 2.76 14.60
C ALA A 325 -19.89 1.89 15.41
N SER A 326 -20.98 2.44 15.91
CA SER A 326 -22.02 1.64 16.59
C SER A 326 -22.67 0.60 15.67
N ALA A 327 -22.66 0.84 14.34
CA ALA A 327 -23.18 -0.11 13.34
C ALA A 327 -22.30 -1.37 13.15
N THR A 328 -21.16 -1.47 13.84
CA THR A 328 -20.32 -2.69 13.85
C THR A 328 -20.81 -3.78 14.80
N LYS A 329 -21.73 -3.44 15.73
CA LYS A 329 -22.38 -4.46 16.57
C LYS A 329 -23.54 -5.05 15.77
N ALA A 330 -23.58 -6.39 15.68
CA ALA A 330 -24.75 -7.06 15.13
C ALA A 330 -25.99 -6.67 15.96
N PRO A 331 -27.18 -6.54 15.33
CA PRO A 331 -28.42 -6.20 16.01
C PRO A 331 -28.80 -7.25 17.08
#